data_d4403385cabcd40ea6f64902a1b3fa8a
#
_entry.id   d4403385cabcd40ea6f64902a1b3fa8a
#
_cell.length_a   1.000
_cell.length_b   1.000
_cell.length_c   1.000
_cell.angle_alpha   90.00
_cell.angle_beta   90.00
_cell.angle_gamma   90.00
#
_symmetry.space_group_name_H-M   'P 1'
#
loop_
_entity.id
_entity.type
_entity.pdbx_description
1 polymer ?
#
loop_
_entity_poly.entity_id
_entity_poly.type
_entity_poly.pdbx_seq_one_letter_code
_entity_poly.pdbx_strand_id
1 'polypeptide(L)'
;IDGDRDVDDMERTIEQQCLTLLLRQQPVASDLRKVSTAIKMITDIERVGDAAADIAEITIHCDGALPCMDDLREMAAAAQAMVEDSITAFCNENLVLAADVIARDDIVDGYFNRVKVDIAKSMAQNPNEQSGAIDALMVAKYLERLGDHAVNISEWVQFFKTGFHKNHKIV
;
A
#
# COMPACT_ATOMS: atom_id res chain seq x y z
N ILE A 1 6.55 12.69 6.39
CA ILE A 1 6.03 13.32 7.62
C ILE A 1 5.27 14.61 7.27
N ASP A 2 5.91 15.62 6.69
CA ASP A 2 5.20 16.90 6.40
C ASP A 2 4.18 16.78 5.26
N GLY A 3 4.40 15.90 4.29
CA GLY A 3 3.50 15.65 3.17
C GLY A 3 2.26 14.80 3.51
N ASP A 4 2.23 14.17 4.66
CA ASP A 4 1.15 13.30 5.10
C ASP A 4 -0.19 14.06 5.23
N ARG A 5 -0.15 15.24 5.84
CA ARG A 5 -1.32 16.14 5.94
C ARG A 5 -1.88 16.57 4.59
N ASP A 6 -1.01 16.72 3.58
CA ASP A 6 -1.45 17.08 2.23
C ASP A 6 -2.21 15.91 1.59
N VAL A 7 -1.82 14.66 1.87
CA VAL A 7 -2.52 13.45 1.43
C VAL A 7 -3.89 13.35 2.10
N ASP A 8 -3.97 13.54 3.43
CA ASP A 8 -5.22 13.58 4.18
C ASP A 8 -6.22 14.63 3.65
N ASP A 9 -5.72 15.84 3.38
CA ASP A 9 -6.56 16.93 2.88
C ASP A 9 -7.06 16.65 1.45
N MET A 10 -6.23 15.98 0.63
CA MET A 10 -6.64 15.51 -0.70
C MET A 10 -7.68 14.38 -0.59
N GLU A 11 -7.49 13.41 0.31
CA GLU A 11 -8.47 12.34 0.55
C GLU A 11 -9.84 12.95 0.87
N ARG A 12 -9.92 13.82 1.90
CA ARG A 12 -11.17 14.48 2.30
C ARG A 12 -11.82 15.27 1.16
N THR A 13 -10.99 15.95 0.36
CA THR A 13 -11.48 16.74 -0.78
C THR A 13 -12.10 15.83 -1.84
N ILE A 14 -11.43 14.73 -2.19
CA ILE A 14 -11.92 13.78 -3.21
C ILE A 14 -13.17 13.06 -2.69
N GLU A 15 -13.18 12.62 -1.42
CA GLU A 15 -14.35 12.00 -0.80
C GLU A 15 -15.58 12.93 -0.89
N GLN A 16 -15.42 14.21 -0.51
CA GLN A 16 -16.49 15.20 -0.58
C GLN A 16 -17.00 15.43 -2.02
N GLN A 17 -16.10 15.45 -2.99
CA GLN A 17 -16.47 15.54 -4.40
C GLN A 17 -17.23 14.31 -4.86
N CYS A 18 -16.81 13.11 -4.52
CA CYS A 18 -17.48 11.86 -4.82
C CYS A 18 -18.90 11.82 -4.23
N LEU A 19 -19.03 12.15 -2.94
CA LEU A 19 -20.35 12.23 -2.27
C LEU A 19 -21.27 13.27 -2.94
N THR A 20 -20.72 14.43 -3.32
CA THR A 20 -21.47 15.46 -4.04
C THR A 20 -21.96 14.97 -5.40
N LEU A 21 -21.13 14.22 -6.15
CA LEU A 21 -21.53 13.61 -7.40
C LEU A 21 -22.67 12.59 -7.22
N LEU A 22 -22.55 11.72 -6.21
CA LEU A 22 -23.61 10.74 -5.87
C LEU A 22 -24.94 11.43 -5.56
N LEU A 23 -24.91 12.50 -4.76
CA LEU A 23 -26.12 13.20 -4.35
C LEU A 23 -26.78 14.00 -5.50
N ARG A 24 -25.97 14.66 -6.35
CA ARG A 24 -26.49 15.58 -7.36
C ARG A 24 -26.80 14.93 -8.70
N GLN A 25 -26.01 13.93 -9.10
CA GLN A 25 -26.10 13.37 -10.45
C GLN A 25 -26.73 11.97 -10.50
N GLN A 26 -26.88 11.30 -9.34
CA GLN A 26 -27.45 9.96 -9.22
C GLN A 26 -26.85 9.00 -10.28
N PRO A 27 -25.50 8.85 -10.31
CA PRO A 27 -24.83 8.05 -11.31
C PRO A 27 -25.32 6.61 -11.30
N VAL A 28 -25.37 5.98 -12.46
CA VAL A 28 -25.85 4.60 -12.62
C VAL A 28 -24.79 3.72 -13.27
N ALA A 29 -24.88 2.44 -13.03
CA ALA A 29 -24.03 1.41 -13.65
C ALA A 29 -22.52 1.75 -13.57
N SER A 30 -21.87 1.99 -14.72
CA SER A 30 -20.44 2.24 -14.82
C SER A 30 -19.99 3.48 -14.04
N ASP A 31 -20.78 4.55 -14.07
CA ASP A 31 -20.43 5.81 -13.39
C ASP A 31 -20.50 5.64 -11.88
N LEU A 32 -21.48 4.90 -11.37
CA LEU A 32 -21.58 4.55 -9.96
C LEU A 32 -20.37 3.69 -9.52
N ARG A 33 -19.97 2.70 -10.33
CA ARG A 33 -18.76 1.90 -10.04
C ARG A 33 -17.51 2.77 -10.01
N LYS A 34 -17.38 3.72 -10.94
CA LYS A 34 -16.23 4.65 -11.00
C LYS A 34 -16.10 5.48 -9.72
N VAL A 35 -17.20 6.10 -9.29
CA VAL A 35 -17.22 6.91 -8.06
C VAL A 35 -16.96 6.04 -6.82
N SER A 36 -17.58 4.86 -6.75
CA SER A 36 -17.37 3.92 -5.63
C SER A 36 -15.92 3.44 -5.55
N THR A 37 -15.31 3.15 -6.69
CA THR A 37 -13.89 2.78 -6.77
C THR A 37 -13.00 3.92 -6.29
N ALA A 38 -13.26 5.16 -6.73
CA ALA A 38 -12.48 6.33 -6.31
C ALA A 38 -12.49 6.50 -4.78
N ILE A 39 -13.68 6.40 -4.13
CA ILE A 39 -13.80 6.49 -2.66
C ILE A 39 -12.98 5.41 -1.96
N LYS A 40 -12.97 4.19 -2.48
CA LYS A 40 -12.19 3.09 -1.88
C LYS A 40 -10.70 3.27 -2.06
N MET A 41 -10.28 3.69 -3.25
CA MET A 41 -8.86 3.89 -3.55
C MET A 41 -8.23 5.02 -2.76
N ILE A 42 -8.93 6.14 -2.55
CA ILE A 42 -8.35 7.26 -1.80
C ILE A 42 -8.02 6.86 -0.36
N THR A 43 -8.83 6.00 0.26
CA THR A 43 -8.54 5.46 1.60
C THR A 43 -7.32 4.54 1.59
N ASP A 44 -7.12 3.72 0.54
CA ASP A 44 -5.91 2.90 0.43
C ASP A 44 -4.66 3.78 0.15
N ILE A 45 -4.81 4.87 -0.62
CA ILE A 45 -3.71 5.82 -0.89
C ILE A 45 -3.32 6.60 0.37
N GLU A 46 -4.28 7.05 1.17
CA GLU A 46 -4.02 7.68 2.47
C GLU A 46 -3.21 6.74 3.38
N ARG A 47 -3.60 5.47 3.49
CA ARG A 47 -2.87 4.48 4.28
C ARG A 47 -1.46 4.16 3.76
N VAL A 48 -1.23 4.33 2.46
CA VAL A 48 0.12 4.30 1.88
C VAL A 48 0.94 5.48 2.39
N GLY A 49 0.36 6.68 2.47
CA GLY A 49 0.96 7.88 3.06
C GLY A 49 1.34 7.66 4.52
N ASP A 50 0.38 7.21 5.33
CA ASP A 50 0.58 6.86 6.75
C ASP A 50 1.75 5.89 6.95
N ALA A 51 1.76 4.78 6.20
CA ALA A 51 2.82 3.77 6.33
C ALA A 51 4.20 4.32 5.92
N ALA A 52 4.25 5.21 4.93
CA ALA A 52 5.48 5.89 4.53
C ALA A 52 5.97 6.87 5.62
N ALA A 53 5.06 7.58 6.30
CA ALA A 53 5.38 8.46 7.41
C ALA A 53 5.90 7.65 8.62
N ASP A 54 5.26 6.52 8.95
CA ASP A 54 5.70 5.61 10.01
C ASP A 54 7.12 5.06 9.75
N ILE A 55 7.42 4.65 8.52
CA ILE A 55 8.76 4.19 8.12
C ILE A 55 9.78 5.32 8.29
N ALA A 56 9.43 6.54 7.87
CA ALA A 56 10.30 7.70 8.01
C ALA A 56 10.56 8.04 9.49
N GLU A 57 9.55 7.97 10.34
CA GLU A 57 9.68 8.21 11.77
C GLU A 57 10.62 7.18 12.43
N ILE A 58 10.45 5.90 12.15
CA ILE A 58 11.33 4.84 12.66
C ILE A 58 12.77 5.09 12.19
N THR A 59 12.99 5.39 10.91
CA THR A 59 14.34 5.58 10.37
C THR A 59 15.06 6.81 10.91
N ILE A 60 14.33 7.87 11.28
CA ILE A 60 14.89 9.08 11.90
C ILE A 60 15.31 8.81 13.35
N HIS A 61 14.55 7.99 14.08
CA HIS A 61 14.78 7.73 15.50
C HIS A 61 15.63 6.48 15.76
N CYS A 62 15.97 5.73 14.71
CA CYS A 62 16.80 4.54 14.84
C CYS A 62 18.26 4.91 15.18
N ASP A 63 18.75 4.38 16.31
CA ASP A 63 20.14 4.54 16.74
C ASP A 63 21.04 3.53 15.98
N GLY A 64 21.53 3.93 14.81
CA GLY A 64 22.48 3.13 14.01
C GLY A 64 21.88 2.53 12.74
N ALA A 65 22.55 1.55 12.16
CA ALA A 65 22.08 0.88 10.95
C ALA A 65 21.08 -0.21 11.30
N LEU A 66 19.95 -0.23 10.58
CA LEU A 66 18.98 -1.31 10.67
C LEU A 66 19.61 -2.64 10.17
N PRO A 67 19.40 -3.76 10.84
CA PRO A 67 19.78 -5.07 10.30
C PRO A 67 18.96 -5.38 9.02
N CYS A 68 19.48 -6.32 8.21
CA CYS A 68 18.84 -6.75 6.95
C CYS A 68 18.59 -5.60 5.94
N MET A 69 19.44 -4.56 5.95
CA MET A 69 19.24 -3.34 5.16
C MET A 69 19.09 -3.61 3.65
N ASP A 70 19.81 -4.60 3.11
CA ASP A 70 19.71 -4.91 1.67
C ASP A 70 18.35 -5.51 1.32
N ASP A 71 17.85 -6.47 2.11
CA ASP A 71 16.50 -7.02 1.92
C ASP A 71 15.41 -5.96 2.13
N LEU A 72 15.58 -5.05 3.11
CA LEU A 72 14.65 -3.93 3.31
C LEU A 72 14.63 -2.96 2.13
N ARG A 73 15.77 -2.68 1.51
CA ARG A 73 15.84 -1.83 0.31
C ARG A 73 15.16 -2.46 -0.90
N GLU A 74 15.42 -3.74 -1.13
CA GLU A 74 14.78 -4.48 -2.23
C GLU A 74 13.27 -4.58 -2.01
N MET A 75 12.84 -4.85 -0.79
CA MET A 75 11.44 -4.86 -0.40
C MET A 75 10.78 -3.49 -0.63
N ALA A 76 11.44 -2.41 -0.23
CA ALA A 76 10.94 -1.05 -0.42
C ALA A 76 10.80 -0.71 -1.91
N ALA A 77 11.80 -1.07 -2.74
CA ALA A 77 11.74 -0.86 -4.18
C ALA A 77 10.57 -1.65 -4.82
N ALA A 78 10.37 -2.90 -4.39
CA ALA A 78 9.26 -3.73 -4.88
C ALA A 78 7.90 -3.14 -4.48
N ALA A 79 7.70 -2.77 -3.21
CA ALA A 79 6.46 -2.20 -2.72
C ALA A 79 6.16 -0.84 -3.38
N GLN A 80 7.18 0.03 -3.53
CA GLN A 80 7.04 1.30 -4.24
C GLN A 80 6.56 1.09 -5.68
N ALA A 81 7.20 0.19 -6.42
CA ALA A 81 6.82 -0.11 -7.80
C ALA A 81 5.37 -0.64 -7.89
N MET A 82 4.93 -1.46 -6.93
CA MET A 82 3.54 -1.94 -6.87
C MET A 82 2.56 -0.79 -6.66
N VAL A 83 2.85 0.16 -5.76
CA VAL A 83 2.00 1.33 -5.51
C VAL A 83 1.91 2.20 -6.78
N GLU A 84 3.03 2.55 -7.40
CA GLU A 84 3.07 3.38 -8.61
C GLU A 84 2.30 2.73 -9.77
N ASP A 85 2.47 1.43 -9.96
CA ASP A 85 1.80 0.69 -11.03
C ASP A 85 0.30 0.50 -10.75
N SER A 86 -0.12 0.35 -9.50
CA SER A 86 -1.54 0.26 -9.14
C SER A 86 -2.30 1.56 -9.47
N ILE A 87 -1.69 2.72 -9.18
CA ILE A 87 -2.23 4.03 -9.53
C ILE A 87 -2.25 4.21 -11.05
N THR A 88 -1.17 3.81 -11.72
CA THR A 88 -1.07 3.86 -13.19
C THR A 88 -2.12 2.97 -13.85
N ALA A 89 -2.36 1.78 -13.29
CA ALA A 89 -3.39 0.86 -13.76
C ALA A 89 -4.79 1.48 -13.66
N PHE A 90 -5.07 2.22 -12.59
CA PHE A 90 -6.34 2.94 -12.44
C PHE A 90 -6.47 4.08 -13.47
N CYS A 91 -5.47 4.96 -13.57
CA CYS A 91 -5.50 6.10 -14.48
C CYS A 91 -5.69 5.68 -15.95
N ASN A 92 -5.07 4.57 -16.34
CA ASN A 92 -5.12 4.04 -17.71
C ASN A 92 -6.18 2.94 -17.90
N GLU A 93 -6.96 2.63 -16.87
CA GLU A 93 -7.96 1.56 -16.86
C GLU A 93 -7.37 0.19 -17.33
N ASN A 94 -6.12 -0.09 -16.93
CA ASN A 94 -5.33 -1.21 -17.43
C ASN A 94 -5.44 -2.45 -16.53
N LEU A 95 -6.30 -3.40 -16.93
CA LEU A 95 -6.52 -4.65 -16.20
C LEU A 95 -5.29 -5.57 -16.18
N VAL A 96 -4.45 -5.53 -17.21
CA VAL A 96 -3.27 -6.38 -17.29
C VAL A 96 -2.24 -5.92 -16.26
N LEU A 97 -2.01 -4.61 -16.16
CA LEU A 97 -1.12 -4.04 -15.15
C LEU A 97 -1.66 -4.27 -13.73
N ALA A 98 -2.97 -4.12 -13.51
CA ALA A 98 -3.58 -4.42 -12.23
C ALA A 98 -3.40 -5.89 -11.82
N ALA A 99 -3.55 -6.83 -12.75
CA ALA A 99 -3.30 -8.25 -12.48
C ALA A 99 -1.83 -8.55 -12.19
N ASP A 100 -0.91 -7.87 -12.87
CA ASP A 100 0.53 -7.99 -12.63
C ASP A 100 0.91 -7.47 -11.23
N VAL A 101 0.37 -6.34 -10.78
CA VAL A 101 0.58 -5.83 -9.42
C VAL A 101 0.13 -6.87 -8.38
N ILE A 102 -1.05 -7.44 -8.53
CA ILE A 102 -1.56 -8.48 -7.61
C ILE A 102 -0.62 -9.69 -7.57
N ALA A 103 -0.08 -10.12 -8.71
CA ALA A 103 0.84 -11.25 -8.76
C ALA A 103 2.22 -10.97 -8.13
N ARG A 104 2.62 -9.71 -8.01
CA ARG A 104 3.90 -9.30 -7.38
C ARG A 104 3.87 -9.27 -5.86
N ASP A 105 2.72 -9.41 -5.23
CA ASP A 105 2.57 -9.44 -3.77
C ASP A 105 3.42 -10.53 -3.12
N ASP A 106 3.48 -11.71 -3.71
CA ASP A 106 4.32 -12.83 -3.27
C ASP A 106 5.82 -12.45 -3.18
N ILE A 107 6.28 -11.46 -3.94
CA ILE A 107 7.68 -10.98 -3.89
C ILE A 107 7.91 -10.19 -2.60
N VAL A 108 7.02 -9.27 -2.26
CA VAL A 108 7.09 -8.46 -1.03
C VAL A 108 6.97 -9.36 0.20
N ASP A 109 6.02 -10.30 0.18
CA ASP A 109 5.85 -11.31 1.22
C ASP A 109 7.09 -12.19 1.40
N GLY A 110 7.74 -12.54 0.29
CA GLY A 110 9.00 -13.27 0.30
C GLY A 110 10.12 -12.53 1.04
N TYR A 111 10.25 -11.21 0.78
CA TYR A 111 11.21 -10.35 1.49
C TYR A 111 10.86 -10.24 2.98
N PHE A 112 9.59 -9.98 3.31
CA PHE A 112 9.12 -9.92 4.70
C PHE A 112 9.48 -11.19 5.49
N ASN A 113 9.23 -12.36 4.89
CA ASN A 113 9.55 -13.63 5.53
C ASN A 113 11.06 -13.84 5.73
N ARG A 114 11.92 -13.41 4.79
CA ARG A 114 13.37 -13.45 4.96
C ARG A 114 13.84 -12.55 6.09
N VAL A 115 13.43 -11.29 6.07
CA VAL A 115 13.76 -10.30 7.12
C VAL A 115 13.34 -10.83 8.49
N LYS A 116 12.13 -11.35 8.63
CA LYS A 116 11.63 -11.94 9.89
C LYS A 116 12.51 -13.08 10.41
N VAL A 117 12.94 -13.99 9.54
CA VAL A 117 13.78 -15.12 9.90
C VAL A 117 15.19 -14.66 10.30
N ASP A 118 15.76 -13.71 9.57
CA ASP A 118 17.12 -13.24 9.83
C ASP A 118 17.21 -12.35 11.08
N ILE A 119 16.17 -11.55 11.33
CA ILE A 119 16.02 -10.82 12.59
C ILE A 119 15.92 -11.80 13.78
N ALA A 120 15.09 -12.85 13.68
CA ALA A 120 14.96 -13.83 14.76
C ALA A 120 16.30 -14.53 15.05
N LYS A 121 17.09 -14.85 14.03
CA LYS A 121 18.45 -15.42 14.20
C LYS A 121 19.40 -14.41 14.84
N SER A 122 19.40 -13.16 14.40
CA SER A 122 20.24 -12.09 14.94
C SER A 122 19.95 -11.85 16.42
N MET A 123 18.69 -11.77 16.82
CA MET A 123 18.29 -11.61 18.22
C MET A 123 18.72 -12.78 19.10
N ALA A 124 18.70 -14.00 18.58
CA ALA A 124 19.16 -15.18 19.30
C ALA A 124 20.69 -15.19 19.52
N GLN A 125 21.45 -14.60 18.59
CA GLN A 125 22.93 -14.53 18.67
C GLN A 125 23.42 -13.34 19.49
N ASN A 126 22.71 -12.20 19.40
CA ASN A 126 23.13 -10.94 20.05
C ASN A 126 21.96 -10.35 20.90
N PRO A 127 21.71 -10.87 22.09
CA PRO A 127 20.61 -10.43 22.95
C PRO A 127 20.64 -8.95 23.35
N ASN A 128 21.77 -8.28 23.19
CA ASN A 128 21.95 -6.87 23.58
C ASN A 128 21.66 -5.85 22.44
N GLU A 129 21.42 -6.32 21.21
CA GLU A 129 21.17 -5.48 20.03
C GLU A 129 19.72 -5.57 19.55
N GLN A 130 18.77 -5.57 20.50
CA GLN A 130 17.36 -5.85 20.19
C GLN A 130 16.61 -4.67 19.59
N SER A 131 16.98 -3.42 19.89
CA SER A 131 16.23 -2.23 19.46
C SER A 131 16.18 -2.12 17.93
N GLY A 132 17.33 -2.10 17.27
CA GLY A 132 17.37 -2.01 15.81
C GLY A 132 16.75 -3.22 15.08
N ALA A 133 16.72 -4.39 15.72
CA ALA A 133 16.05 -5.58 15.18
C ALA A 133 14.52 -5.41 15.18
N ILE A 134 13.95 -4.82 16.22
CA ILE A 134 12.53 -4.51 16.29
C ILE A 134 12.16 -3.42 15.28
N ASP A 135 12.96 -2.36 15.17
CA ASP A 135 12.76 -1.29 14.20
C ASP A 135 12.79 -1.81 12.77
N ALA A 136 13.74 -2.68 12.42
CA ALA A 136 13.80 -3.32 11.11
C ALA A 136 12.57 -4.20 10.82
N LEU A 137 12.06 -4.93 11.81
CA LEU A 137 10.84 -5.72 11.65
C LEU A 137 9.61 -4.83 11.45
N MET A 138 9.52 -3.70 12.16
CA MET A 138 8.44 -2.74 11.99
C MET A 138 8.49 -2.09 10.60
N VAL A 139 9.68 -1.67 10.12
CA VAL A 139 9.85 -1.17 8.74
C VAL A 139 9.40 -2.22 7.72
N ALA A 140 9.85 -3.48 7.88
CA ALA A 140 9.41 -4.56 6.99
C ALA A 140 7.88 -4.75 7.01
N LYS A 141 7.25 -4.65 8.19
CA LYS A 141 5.78 -4.76 8.30
C LYS A 141 5.04 -3.61 7.61
N TYR A 142 5.56 -2.40 7.71
CA TYR A 142 4.97 -1.27 6.98
C TYR A 142 5.16 -1.40 5.46
N LEU A 143 6.32 -1.90 5.00
CA LEU A 143 6.55 -2.17 3.58
C LEU A 143 5.62 -3.27 3.03
N GLU A 144 5.35 -4.32 3.80
CA GLU A 144 4.35 -5.34 3.41
C GLU A 144 2.95 -4.72 3.30
N ARG A 145 2.55 -3.86 4.25
CA ARG A 145 1.28 -3.14 4.16
C ARG A 145 1.17 -2.24 2.92
N LEU A 146 2.26 -1.65 2.44
CA LEU A 146 2.27 -0.92 1.17
C LEU A 146 1.90 -1.84 -0.01
N GLY A 147 2.46 -3.06 -0.04
CA GLY A 147 2.09 -4.10 -1.00
C GLY A 147 0.61 -4.45 -0.92
N ASP A 148 0.10 -4.75 0.28
CA ASP A 148 -1.32 -5.04 0.54
C ASP A 148 -2.24 -3.94 -0.02
N HIS A 149 -1.91 -2.65 0.22
CA HIS A 149 -2.72 -1.53 -0.29
C HIS A 149 -2.64 -1.40 -1.81
N ALA A 150 -1.47 -1.67 -2.42
CA ALA A 150 -1.34 -1.70 -3.88
C ALA A 150 -2.18 -2.82 -4.51
N VAL A 151 -2.25 -3.99 -3.87
CA VAL A 151 -3.15 -5.08 -4.25
C VAL A 151 -4.61 -4.64 -4.16
N ASN A 152 -5.03 -4.04 -3.04
CA ASN A 152 -6.39 -3.54 -2.88
C ASN A 152 -6.77 -2.53 -3.98
N ILE A 153 -5.91 -1.55 -4.27
CA ILE A 153 -6.11 -0.59 -5.36
C ILE A 153 -6.31 -1.32 -6.69
N SER A 154 -5.46 -2.30 -6.99
CA SER A 154 -5.53 -3.08 -8.24
C SER A 154 -6.80 -3.93 -8.33
N GLU A 155 -7.28 -4.51 -7.25
CA GLU A 155 -8.56 -5.20 -7.18
C GLU A 155 -9.75 -4.25 -7.43
N TRP A 156 -9.67 -3.00 -6.94
CA TRP A 156 -10.67 -1.97 -7.24
C TRP A 156 -10.65 -1.54 -8.72
N VAL A 157 -9.48 -1.54 -9.37
CA VAL A 157 -9.38 -1.34 -10.83
C VAL A 157 -10.12 -2.46 -11.57
N GLN A 158 -9.95 -3.71 -11.15
CA GLN A 158 -10.68 -4.84 -11.72
C GLN A 158 -12.20 -4.70 -11.52
N PHE A 159 -12.63 -4.32 -10.31
CA PHE A 159 -14.04 -4.08 -10.00
C PHE A 159 -14.63 -2.99 -10.88
N PHE A 160 -13.95 -1.88 -11.03
CA PHE A 160 -14.42 -0.77 -11.86
C PHE A 160 -14.77 -1.23 -13.28
N LYS A 161 -13.93 -2.05 -13.88
CA LYS A 161 -14.10 -2.55 -15.24
C LYS A 161 -15.13 -3.68 -15.36
N THR A 162 -15.10 -4.61 -14.44
CA THR A 162 -15.81 -5.89 -14.57
C THR A 162 -17.07 -5.98 -13.71
N GLY A 163 -17.17 -5.18 -12.66
CA GLY A 163 -18.20 -5.29 -11.62
C GLY A 163 -17.94 -6.40 -10.60
N PHE A 164 -16.78 -7.08 -10.69
CA PHE A 164 -16.38 -8.13 -9.75
C PHE A 164 -15.23 -7.63 -8.87
N HIS A 165 -15.35 -7.82 -7.56
CA HIS A 165 -14.30 -7.58 -6.58
C HIS A 165 -14.01 -8.90 -5.85
N LYS A 166 -12.73 -9.32 -5.80
CA LYS A 166 -12.31 -10.60 -5.16
C LYS A 166 -13.18 -11.78 -5.58
N ASN A 167 -13.47 -11.89 -6.89
CA ASN A 167 -14.33 -12.92 -7.48
C ASN A 167 -15.81 -12.87 -7.05
N HIS A 168 -16.25 -11.85 -6.31
CA HIS A 168 -17.64 -11.63 -5.97
C HIS A 168 -18.24 -10.50 -6.83
N LYS A 169 -19.39 -10.75 -7.45
CA LYS A 169 -20.15 -9.73 -8.15
C LYS A 169 -20.81 -8.80 -7.13
N ILE A 170 -20.48 -7.51 -7.19
CA ILE A 170 -21.06 -6.52 -6.28
C ILE A 170 -22.25 -5.79 -6.92
N VAL A 171 -22.19 -5.54 -8.25
CA VAL A 171 -23.26 -4.83 -8.99
C VAL A 171 -23.44 -5.44 -10.36
#